data_edf5f5533fb7d206f5690bbac451fdf5
#
_entry.id   edf5f5533fb7d206f5690bbac451fdf5
#
_cell.length_a   1.000
_cell.length_b   1.000
_cell.length_c   1.000
_cell.angle_alpha   90.00
_cell.angle_beta   90.00
_cell.angle_gamma   90.00
#
_symmetry.space_group_name_H-M   'P 1'
#
loop_
_entity.id
_entity.type
_entity.pdbx_description
1 polymer ?
#
loop_
_entity_poly.entity_id
_entity_poly.type
_entity_poly.pdbx_seq_one_letter_code
_entity_poly.pdbx_strand_id
1 'polypeptide(L)'
;MTKVTVVGSGKYGSMTALRVAEYDIVDEVVMTDIVEGLPQGLALDMNQSRYVEKFSSKIIGTNDYEDTADSDVVVITAGLPRKPGMSRMDLLEVNANIVTEVTDSIMRYSKNPVIIVVTNPLDQMTTLVSDVSGLPKRRVIGQAGVLDSSRFSYFISEKLNVNMKDVEAWTLGSHGETRVPAPSQCKVNGEPLSELLSIDEIDELVNR
;
A
#
# COMPACT_ATOMS: atom_id res chain seq x y z
N MET A 1 12.09 19.85 -3.24
CA MET A 1 11.73 19.13 -2.00
C MET A 1 10.75 18.05 -2.39
N THR A 2 11.12 16.79 -2.16
CA THR A 2 10.28 15.63 -2.47
C THR A 2 9.32 15.36 -1.33
N LYS A 3 8.02 15.29 -1.62
CA LYS A 3 6.96 15.11 -0.62
C LYS A 3 6.11 13.88 -0.91
N VAL A 4 5.91 13.07 0.13
CA VAL A 4 4.94 11.95 0.11
C VAL A 4 3.84 12.23 1.12
N THR A 5 2.60 12.14 0.69
CA THR A 5 1.44 12.20 1.58
C THR A 5 0.84 10.81 1.77
N VAL A 6 0.56 10.45 3.02
CA VAL A 6 -0.19 9.24 3.39
C VAL A 6 -1.53 9.66 3.98
N VAL A 7 -2.63 9.29 3.32
CA VAL A 7 -3.99 9.58 3.77
C VAL A 7 -4.56 8.38 4.50
N GLY A 8 -4.93 8.60 5.77
CA GLY A 8 -5.29 7.57 6.73
C GLY A 8 -4.11 7.20 7.62
N SER A 9 -4.16 7.62 8.90
CA SER A 9 -3.11 7.39 9.90
C SER A 9 -3.39 6.16 10.78
N GLY A 10 -4.20 5.20 10.26
CA GLY A 10 -4.41 3.92 10.90
C GLY A 10 -3.15 3.06 10.92
N LYS A 11 -3.26 1.80 11.38
CA LYS A 11 -2.11 0.88 11.50
C LYS A 11 -1.29 0.74 10.23
N TYR A 12 -1.94 0.66 9.06
CA TYR A 12 -1.23 0.52 7.79
C TYR A 12 -0.58 1.85 7.37
N GLY A 13 -1.35 2.94 7.40
CA GLY A 13 -0.84 4.24 6.93
C GLY A 13 0.29 4.79 7.81
N SER A 14 0.18 4.70 9.13
CA SER A 14 1.25 5.12 10.03
C SER A 14 2.54 4.32 9.82
N MET A 15 2.44 3.00 9.64
CA MET A 15 3.59 2.16 9.33
C MET A 15 4.18 2.49 7.95
N THR A 16 3.34 2.79 6.96
CA THR A 16 3.80 3.22 5.64
C THR A 16 4.57 4.53 5.73
N ALA A 17 4.04 5.52 6.44
CA ALA A 17 4.69 6.81 6.63
C ALA A 17 6.06 6.67 7.31
N LEU A 18 6.12 5.87 8.38
CA LEU A 18 7.38 5.59 9.08
C LEU A 18 8.40 4.93 8.14
N ARG A 19 8.02 3.89 7.41
CA ARG A 19 8.93 3.19 6.49
C ARG A 19 9.43 4.09 5.37
N VAL A 20 8.57 4.93 4.79
CA VAL A 20 9.00 5.91 3.77
C VAL A 20 10.03 6.88 4.35
N ALA A 21 9.81 7.35 5.58
CA ALA A 21 10.74 8.25 6.26
C ALA A 21 12.09 7.56 6.58
N GLU A 22 12.05 6.33 7.10
CA GLU A 22 13.26 5.55 7.45
C GLU A 22 14.13 5.20 6.23
N TYR A 23 13.53 5.02 5.05
CA TYR A 23 14.31 4.86 3.81
C TYR A 23 15.05 6.13 3.39
N ASP A 24 14.68 7.27 3.96
CA ASP A 24 15.32 8.58 3.75
C ASP A 24 15.43 9.00 2.27
N ILE A 25 14.43 8.61 1.48
CA ILE A 25 14.37 8.86 0.02
C ILE A 25 13.53 10.08 -0.33
N VAL A 26 12.92 10.73 0.67
CA VAL A 26 12.09 11.92 0.52
C VAL A 26 12.42 12.96 1.59
N ASP A 27 12.19 14.23 1.30
CA ASP A 27 12.45 15.31 2.24
C ASP A 27 11.34 15.40 3.31
N GLU A 28 10.10 15.13 2.91
CA GLU A 28 8.93 15.29 3.77
C GLU A 28 7.90 14.18 3.58
N VAL A 29 7.38 13.68 4.70
CA VAL A 29 6.23 12.76 4.74
C VAL A 29 5.09 13.44 5.50
N VAL A 30 3.95 13.63 4.86
CA VAL A 30 2.74 14.17 5.48
C VAL A 30 1.78 13.03 5.77
N MET A 31 1.30 12.93 7.00
CA MET A 31 0.20 12.03 7.38
C MET A 31 -1.06 12.84 7.67
N THR A 32 -2.19 12.48 7.07
CA THR A 32 -3.47 13.09 7.40
C THR A 32 -4.51 12.04 7.80
N ASP A 33 -5.39 12.40 8.74
CA ASP A 33 -6.49 11.57 9.22
C ASP A 33 -7.64 12.47 9.71
N ILE A 34 -8.86 11.92 9.70
CA ILE A 34 -10.04 12.61 10.26
C ILE A 34 -10.07 12.60 11.79
N VAL A 35 -9.32 11.70 12.42
CA VAL A 35 -9.24 11.62 13.89
C VAL A 35 -8.34 12.73 14.40
N GLU A 36 -8.94 13.70 15.10
CA GLU A 36 -8.25 14.88 15.60
C GLU A 36 -7.07 14.49 16.52
N GLY A 37 -5.93 15.09 16.27
CA GLY A 37 -4.70 14.88 17.04
C GLY A 37 -3.97 13.56 16.78
N LEU A 38 -4.60 12.56 16.15
CA LEU A 38 -3.98 11.27 15.88
C LEU A 38 -2.73 11.39 14.98
N PRO A 39 -2.81 11.99 13.78
CA PRO A 39 -1.64 12.10 12.92
C PRO A 39 -0.53 12.95 13.54
N GLN A 40 -0.89 14.00 14.28
CA GLN A 40 0.09 14.86 14.97
C GLN A 40 0.86 14.09 16.05
N GLY A 41 0.17 13.30 16.87
CA GLY A 41 0.78 12.48 17.92
C GLY A 41 1.73 11.44 17.33
N LEU A 42 1.29 10.73 16.30
CA LEU A 42 2.12 9.74 15.60
C LEU A 42 3.34 10.38 14.93
N ALA A 43 3.17 11.53 14.27
CA ALA A 43 4.27 12.25 13.65
C ALA A 43 5.31 12.71 14.68
N LEU A 44 4.86 13.14 15.86
CA LEU A 44 5.76 13.52 16.95
C LEU A 44 6.61 12.33 17.41
N ASP A 45 5.99 11.19 17.69
CA ASP A 45 6.70 9.97 18.11
C ASP A 45 7.73 9.51 17.06
N MET A 46 7.32 9.50 15.78
CA MET A 46 8.19 9.13 14.67
C MET A 46 9.36 10.11 14.49
N ASN A 47 9.13 11.43 14.61
CA ASN A 47 10.21 12.40 14.55
C ASN A 47 11.20 12.26 15.71
N GLN A 48 10.73 11.86 16.90
CA GLN A 48 11.58 11.61 18.05
C GLN A 48 12.49 10.38 17.85
N SER A 49 12.04 9.35 17.10
CA SER A 49 12.87 8.19 16.78
C SER A 49 14.03 8.50 15.84
N ARG A 50 14.02 9.64 15.14
CA ARG A 50 15.09 10.06 14.19
C ARG A 50 16.49 10.05 14.81
N TYR A 51 16.59 10.30 16.10
CA TYR A 51 17.89 10.25 16.80
C TYR A 51 18.49 8.84 16.78
N VAL A 52 17.64 7.81 16.90
CA VAL A 52 18.04 6.39 16.92
C VAL A 52 18.14 5.84 15.51
N GLU A 53 17.12 6.04 14.70
CA GLU A 53 16.97 5.45 13.37
C GLU A 53 17.76 6.17 12.27
N LYS A 54 18.24 7.41 12.56
CA LYS A 54 19.16 8.19 11.71
C LYS A 54 18.63 8.62 10.34
N PHE A 55 17.32 8.74 10.16
CA PHE A 55 16.75 9.33 8.96
C PHE A 55 16.59 10.85 9.07
N SER A 56 16.60 11.55 7.93
CA SER A 56 16.53 13.03 7.83
C SER A 56 15.14 13.53 7.45
N SER A 57 14.33 12.69 6.79
CA SER A 57 12.96 12.99 6.37
C SER A 57 12.14 13.59 7.52
N LYS A 58 11.44 14.71 7.25
CA LYS A 58 10.54 15.33 8.22
C LYS A 58 9.16 14.70 8.12
N ILE A 59 8.56 14.34 9.25
CA ILE A 59 7.21 13.81 9.31
C ILE A 59 6.26 14.87 9.87
N ILE A 60 5.19 15.19 9.13
CA ILE A 60 4.14 16.13 9.52
C ILE A 60 2.84 15.35 9.71
N GLY A 61 2.17 15.55 10.83
CA GLY A 61 0.81 15.06 11.06
C GLY A 61 -0.18 16.22 11.02
N THR A 62 -1.28 16.06 10.30
CA THR A 62 -2.30 17.08 10.12
C THR A 62 -3.71 16.49 10.02
N ASN A 63 -4.73 17.29 10.39
CA ASN A 63 -6.12 16.97 10.07
C ASN A 63 -6.62 17.73 8.84
N ASP A 64 -5.78 18.60 8.28
CA ASP A 64 -6.09 19.42 7.11
C ASP A 64 -5.35 18.90 5.86
N TYR A 65 -5.89 19.25 4.69
CA TYR A 65 -5.28 18.89 3.41
C TYR A 65 -4.32 19.95 2.87
N GLU A 66 -4.24 21.14 3.48
CA GLU A 66 -3.32 22.21 3.05
C GLU A 66 -1.85 21.76 3.13
N ASP A 67 -1.48 21.03 4.17
CA ASP A 67 -0.12 20.50 4.33
C ASP A 67 0.25 19.47 3.25
N THR A 68 -0.75 18.88 2.58
CA THR A 68 -0.53 17.93 1.48
C THR A 68 -0.20 18.61 0.15
N ALA A 69 -0.16 19.96 0.13
CA ALA A 69 0.09 20.70 -1.10
C ALA A 69 1.41 20.28 -1.79
N ASP A 70 1.34 20.19 -3.12
CA ASP A 70 2.48 19.85 -3.98
C ASP A 70 3.13 18.50 -3.67
N SER A 71 2.34 17.51 -3.23
CA SER A 71 2.82 16.14 -3.06
C SER A 71 3.21 15.51 -4.38
N ASP A 72 4.40 14.88 -4.43
CA ASP A 72 4.86 14.10 -5.58
C ASP A 72 4.15 12.74 -5.65
N VAL A 73 3.95 12.13 -4.46
CA VAL A 73 3.25 10.85 -4.31
C VAL A 73 2.21 10.96 -3.19
N VAL A 74 1.04 10.39 -3.43
CA VAL A 74 -0.03 10.26 -2.43
C VAL A 74 -0.38 8.80 -2.27
N VAL A 75 -0.36 8.30 -1.03
CA VAL A 75 -0.76 6.94 -0.69
C VAL A 75 -2.10 6.99 0.03
N ILE A 76 -3.16 6.45 -0.58
CA ILE A 76 -4.51 6.41 0.00
C ILE A 76 -4.70 5.09 0.73
N THR A 77 -4.69 5.16 2.06
CA THR A 77 -4.98 4.03 2.96
C THR A 77 -6.27 4.25 3.74
N ALA A 78 -6.88 5.43 3.60
CA ALA A 78 -8.13 5.79 4.24
C ALA A 78 -9.27 4.88 3.78
N GLY A 79 -10.05 4.38 4.72
CA GLY A 79 -11.18 3.50 4.48
C GLY A 79 -11.54 2.70 5.72
N LEU A 80 -12.72 2.12 5.73
CA LEU A 80 -13.19 1.25 6.81
C LEU A 80 -12.82 -0.20 6.52
N PRO A 81 -12.35 -0.95 7.52
CA PRO A 81 -12.21 -2.39 7.42
C PRO A 81 -13.60 -3.05 7.42
N ARG A 82 -13.70 -4.21 6.77
CA ARG A 82 -14.94 -5.01 6.79
C ARG A 82 -15.29 -5.42 8.22
N LYS A 83 -16.50 -5.11 8.66
CA LYS A 83 -17.03 -5.50 9.97
C LYS A 83 -17.89 -6.77 9.85
N PRO A 84 -18.03 -7.55 10.94
CA PRO A 84 -18.98 -8.67 10.96
C PRO A 84 -20.39 -8.21 10.57
N GLY A 85 -21.05 -8.96 9.68
CA GLY A 85 -22.37 -8.62 9.16
C GLY A 85 -22.40 -7.68 7.95
N MET A 86 -21.27 -7.11 7.58
CA MET A 86 -21.14 -6.21 6.42
C MET A 86 -20.95 -7.02 5.13
N SER A 87 -21.78 -6.75 4.13
CA SER A 87 -21.62 -7.33 2.80
C SER A 87 -20.41 -6.72 2.06
N ARG A 88 -19.99 -7.34 0.94
CA ARG A 88 -18.97 -6.73 0.07
C ARG A 88 -19.45 -5.43 -0.57
N MET A 89 -20.75 -5.35 -0.88
CA MET A 89 -21.36 -4.14 -1.47
C MET A 89 -21.42 -2.99 -0.48
N ASP A 90 -21.79 -3.25 0.79
CA ASP A 90 -21.80 -2.21 1.83
C ASP A 90 -20.39 -1.63 2.04
N LEU A 91 -19.37 -2.49 2.05
CA LEU A 91 -17.97 -2.04 2.16
C LEU A 91 -17.55 -1.20 0.95
N LEU A 92 -17.93 -1.62 -0.25
CA LEU A 92 -17.64 -0.92 -1.50
C LEU A 92 -18.25 0.48 -1.48
N GLU A 93 -19.53 0.61 -1.12
CA GLU A 93 -20.24 1.88 -1.10
C GLU A 93 -19.63 2.86 -0.08
N VAL A 94 -19.38 2.40 1.14
CA VAL A 94 -18.79 3.24 2.18
C VAL A 94 -17.38 3.70 1.79
N ASN A 95 -16.54 2.80 1.31
CA ASN A 95 -15.17 3.16 0.94
C ASN A 95 -15.12 3.97 -0.36
N ALA A 96 -16.07 3.80 -1.28
CA ALA A 96 -16.18 4.66 -2.46
C ALA A 96 -16.41 6.12 -2.08
N ASN A 97 -17.32 6.39 -1.14
CA ASN A 97 -17.55 7.74 -0.65
C ASN A 97 -16.30 8.34 -0.01
N ILE A 98 -15.65 7.59 0.89
CA ILE A 98 -14.41 8.04 1.56
C ILE A 98 -13.31 8.35 0.54
N VAL A 99 -13.06 7.44 -0.39
CA VAL A 99 -11.99 7.58 -1.37
C VAL A 99 -12.26 8.72 -2.35
N THR A 100 -13.52 8.96 -2.71
CA THR A 100 -13.92 10.12 -3.53
C THR A 100 -13.60 11.42 -2.81
N GLU A 101 -14.05 11.60 -1.56
CA GLU A 101 -13.79 12.80 -0.77
C GLU A 101 -12.30 13.06 -0.56
N VAL A 102 -11.54 12.00 -0.28
CA VAL A 102 -10.08 12.05 -0.14
C VAL A 102 -9.43 12.49 -1.44
N THR A 103 -9.83 11.89 -2.57
CA THR A 103 -9.26 12.22 -3.88
C THR A 103 -9.54 13.66 -4.26
N ASP A 104 -10.78 14.12 -4.11
CA ASP A 104 -11.15 15.52 -4.36
C ASP A 104 -10.35 16.48 -3.49
N SER A 105 -10.15 16.14 -2.21
CA SER A 105 -9.41 16.99 -1.28
C SER A 105 -7.92 17.06 -1.67
N ILE A 106 -7.31 15.95 -2.00
CA ILE A 106 -5.92 15.93 -2.48
C ILE A 106 -5.75 16.72 -3.78
N MET A 107 -6.65 16.55 -4.73
CA MET A 107 -6.54 17.22 -6.05
C MET A 107 -6.72 18.73 -5.99
N ARG A 108 -7.26 19.28 -4.90
CA ARG A 108 -7.29 20.74 -4.67
C ARG A 108 -5.91 21.31 -4.41
N TYR A 109 -5.06 20.57 -3.71
CA TYR A 109 -3.75 21.04 -3.24
C TYR A 109 -2.57 20.43 -4.03
N SER A 110 -2.72 19.24 -4.61
CA SER A 110 -1.68 18.55 -5.39
C SER A 110 -2.19 18.23 -6.80
N LYS A 111 -1.75 19.01 -7.79
CA LYS A 111 -2.32 18.97 -9.15
C LYS A 111 -1.88 17.80 -10.02
N ASN A 112 -0.74 17.18 -9.74
CA ASN A 112 -0.17 16.16 -10.62
C ASN A 112 0.61 15.07 -9.85
N PRO A 113 0.10 14.56 -8.72
CA PRO A 113 0.77 13.51 -7.95
C PRO A 113 0.74 12.17 -8.68
N VAL A 114 1.58 11.23 -8.24
CA VAL A 114 1.33 9.81 -8.44
C VAL A 114 0.47 9.34 -7.27
N ILE A 115 -0.68 8.72 -7.53
CA ILE A 115 -1.54 8.20 -6.46
C ILE A 115 -1.39 6.68 -6.37
N ILE A 116 -1.09 6.19 -5.18
CA ILE A 116 -1.03 4.77 -4.84
C ILE A 116 -2.23 4.45 -3.96
N VAL A 117 -3.14 3.63 -4.46
CA VAL A 117 -4.35 3.20 -3.75
C VAL A 117 -4.08 1.88 -3.05
N VAL A 118 -4.42 1.82 -1.76
CA VAL A 118 -4.31 0.62 -0.92
C VAL A 118 -5.68 0.18 -0.38
N THR A 119 -6.62 1.12 -0.33
CA THR A 119 -7.96 0.90 0.21
C THR A 119 -8.72 -0.19 -0.54
N ASN A 120 -9.34 -1.09 0.22
CA ASN A 120 -10.16 -2.18 -0.33
C ASN A 120 -11.65 -1.78 -0.48
N PRO A 121 -12.34 -2.36 -1.50
CA PRO A 121 -11.84 -3.29 -2.51
C PRO A 121 -10.95 -2.59 -3.55
N LEU A 122 -9.71 -3.10 -3.70
CA LEU A 122 -8.62 -2.35 -4.34
C LEU A 122 -8.89 -1.97 -5.80
N ASP A 123 -9.29 -2.93 -6.62
CA ASP A 123 -9.44 -2.70 -8.07
C ASP A 123 -10.51 -1.65 -8.34
N GLN A 124 -11.63 -1.71 -7.61
CA GLN A 124 -12.73 -0.76 -7.70
C GLN A 124 -12.30 0.64 -7.20
N MET A 125 -11.62 0.70 -6.06
CA MET A 125 -11.13 1.98 -5.52
C MET A 125 -10.07 2.61 -6.43
N THR A 126 -9.18 1.82 -7.02
CA THR A 126 -8.18 2.31 -7.98
C THR A 126 -8.84 2.90 -9.23
N THR A 127 -9.86 2.21 -9.76
CA THR A 127 -10.64 2.71 -10.90
C THR A 127 -11.34 4.02 -10.55
N LEU A 128 -12.01 4.06 -9.39
CA LEU A 128 -12.70 5.26 -8.90
C LEU A 128 -11.74 6.45 -8.75
N VAL A 129 -10.58 6.26 -8.13
CA VAL A 129 -9.56 7.31 -8.00
C VAL A 129 -9.08 7.80 -9.35
N SER A 130 -8.89 6.89 -10.32
CA SER A 130 -8.51 7.26 -11.68
C SER A 130 -9.56 8.15 -12.35
N ASP A 131 -10.84 7.84 -12.16
CA ASP A 131 -11.95 8.59 -12.75
C ASP A 131 -12.14 9.95 -12.05
N VAL A 132 -12.13 9.97 -10.72
CA VAL A 132 -12.33 11.19 -9.91
C VAL A 132 -11.16 12.17 -10.07
N SER A 133 -9.93 11.69 -10.03
CA SER A 133 -8.75 12.55 -10.11
C SER A 133 -8.54 13.16 -11.50
N GLY A 134 -9.04 12.53 -12.55
CA GLY A 134 -8.77 12.92 -13.94
C GLY A 134 -7.30 12.82 -14.36
N LEU A 135 -6.48 12.18 -13.54
CA LEU A 135 -5.06 11.98 -13.85
C LEU A 135 -4.86 10.95 -14.97
N PRO A 136 -3.77 11.03 -15.73
CA PRO A 136 -3.41 9.96 -16.64
C PRO A 136 -3.31 8.61 -15.91
N LYS A 137 -3.84 7.54 -16.50
CA LYS A 137 -3.88 6.18 -15.88
C LYS A 137 -2.55 5.71 -15.31
N ARG A 138 -1.42 6.08 -15.93
CA ARG A 138 -0.06 5.75 -15.44
C ARG A 138 0.30 6.43 -14.10
N ARG A 139 -0.51 7.38 -13.63
CA ARG A 139 -0.32 8.09 -12.36
C ARG A 139 -1.20 7.56 -11.23
N VAL A 140 -2.08 6.60 -11.51
CA VAL A 140 -2.93 5.98 -10.49
C VAL A 140 -2.63 4.49 -10.46
N ILE A 141 -2.15 4.00 -9.34
CA ILE A 141 -1.63 2.64 -9.16
C ILE A 141 -2.35 2.00 -7.99
N GLY A 142 -2.90 0.78 -8.19
CA GLY A 142 -3.36 -0.07 -7.09
C GLY A 142 -2.21 -0.91 -6.53
N GLN A 143 -2.01 -0.88 -5.22
CA GLN A 143 -0.95 -1.64 -4.55
C GLN A 143 -1.54 -2.87 -3.85
N ALA A 144 -1.27 -4.05 -4.39
CA ALA A 144 -1.53 -5.34 -3.74
C ALA A 144 -0.65 -6.47 -4.30
N GLY A 145 -0.31 -6.45 -5.58
CA GLY A 145 0.47 -7.52 -6.21
C GLY A 145 1.80 -7.80 -5.51
N VAL A 146 2.47 -6.77 -5.01
CA VAL A 146 3.71 -6.92 -4.21
C VAL A 146 3.42 -7.68 -2.92
N LEU A 147 2.32 -7.37 -2.22
CA LEU A 147 1.91 -8.06 -1.00
C LEU A 147 1.57 -9.53 -1.29
N ASP A 148 0.78 -9.79 -2.33
CA ASP A 148 0.39 -11.16 -2.69
C ASP A 148 1.60 -11.99 -3.13
N SER A 149 2.52 -11.40 -3.91
CA SER A 149 3.79 -12.03 -4.28
C SER A 149 4.68 -12.31 -3.06
N SER A 150 4.76 -11.37 -2.12
CA SER A 150 5.52 -11.53 -0.88
C SER A 150 4.97 -12.67 0.00
N ARG A 151 3.65 -12.81 0.08
CA ARG A 151 3.01 -13.94 0.77
C ARG A 151 3.34 -15.27 0.11
N PHE A 152 3.30 -15.31 -1.21
CA PHE A 152 3.66 -16.50 -1.97
C PHE A 152 5.14 -16.85 -1.79
N SER A 153 6.04 -15.85 -1.84
CA SER A 153 7.47 -16.03 -1.52
C SER A 153 7.68 -16.60 -0.13
N TYR A 154 6.92 -16.12 0.86
CA TYR A 154 7.01 -16.61 2.23
C TYR A 154 6.66 -18.11 2.31
N PHE A 155 5.57 -18.55 1.71
CA PHE A 155 5.19 -19.97 1.74
C PHE A 155 6.19 -20.87 1.01
N ILE A 156 6.77 -20.39 -0.09
CA ILE A 156 7.85 -21.10 -0.79
C ILE A 156 9.08 -21.21 0.12
N SER A 157 9.49 -20.13 0.77
CA SER A 157 10.66 -20.11 1.65
C SER A 157 10.51 -21.06 2.84
N GLU A 158 9.33 -21.10 3.45
CA GLU A 158 9.02 -22.04 4.54
C GLU A 158 9.05 -23.51 4.05
N LYS A 159 8.46 -23.78 2.89
CA LYS A 159 8.41 -25.14 2.33
C LYS A 159 9.79 -25.70 2.02
N LEU A 160 10.68 -24.86 1.47
CA LEU A 160 12.04 -25.26 1.07
C LEU A 160 13.10 -25.00 2.15
N ASN A 161 12.70 -24.40 3.29
CA ASN A 161 13.62 -23.98 4.37
C ASN A 161 14.81 -23.14 3.85
N VAL A 162 14.51 -22.13 3.02
CA VAL A 162 15.49 -21.20 2.44
C VAL A 162 15.22 -19.78 2.94
N ASN A 163 16.19 -18.87 2.75
CA ASN A 163 15.99 -17.49 3.09
C ASN A 163 15.01 -16.83 2.11
N MET A 164 14.06 -16.06 2.62
CA MET A 164 13.04 -15.38 1.80
C MET A 164 13.62 -14.46 0.72
N LYS A 165 14.79 -13.88 0.96
CA LYS A 165 15.50 -13.03 -0.03
C LYS A 165 15.98 -13.80 -1.26
N ASP A 166 16.08 -15.14 -1.17
CA ASP A 166 16.53 -16.00 -2.24
C ASP A 166 15.37 -16.52 -3.10
N VAL A 167 14.12 -16.08 -2.78
CA VAL A 167 12.90 -16.49 -3.47
C VAL A 167 12.38 -15.33 -4.34
N GLU A 168 12.27 -15.58 -5.63
CA GLU A 168 11.59 -14.74 -6.60
C GLU A 168 10.22 -15.34 -6.91
N ALA A 169 9.13 -14.73 -6.46
CA ALA A 169 7.79 -15.22 -6.74
C ALA A 169 6.87 -14.09 -7.22
N TRP A 170 5.91 -14.46 -8.04
CA TRP A 170 4.99 -13.54 -8.68
C TRP A 170 3.54 -13.99 -8.50
N THR A 171 2.70 -13.03 -8.12
CA THR A 171 1.25 -13.16 -8.15
C THR A 171 0.69 -12.02 -8.98
N LEU A 172 -0.10 -12.36 -9.98
CA LEU A 172 -0.65 -11.44 -10.97
C LEU A 172 -2.17 -11.37 -10.87
N GLY A 173 -2.79 -10.47 -11.64
CA GLY A 173 -4.24 -10.31 -11.70
C GLY A 173 -4.78 -9.33 -10.67
N SER A 174 -6.08 -9.45 -10.36
CA SER A 174 -6.76 -8.58 -9.41
C SER A 174 -6.41 -8.91 -7.96
N HIS A 175 -6.67 -7.99 -7.05
CA HIS A 175 -6.58 -8.27 -5.62
C HIS A 175 -7.87 -8.89 -5.09
N GLY A 176 -8.12 -10.15 -5.44
CA GLY A 176 -9.36 -10.86 -5.10
C GLY A 176 -9.36 -12.31 -5.56
N GLU A 177 -10.54 -12.81 -5.95
CA GLU A 177 -10.74 -14.20 -6.38
C GLU A 177 -10.06 -14.54 -7.70
N THR A 178 -9.74 -13.54 -8.51
CA THR A 178 -9.08 -13.67 -9.81
C THR A 178 -7.58 -13.36 -9.78
N ARG A 179 -6.98 -13.36 -8.58
CA ARG A 179 -5.51 -13.33 -8.46
C ARG A 179 -4.93 -14.67 -8.95
N VAL A 180 -3.79 -14.61 -9.61
CA VAL A 180 -3.13 -15.76 -10.19
C VAL A 180 -1.69 -15.82 -9.75
N PRO A 181 -1.32 -16.71 -8.80
CA PRO A 181 0.07 -17.05 -8.58
C PRO A 181 0.66 -17.60 -9.87
N ALA A 182 1.90 -17.25 -10.17
CA ALA A 182 2.60 -17.63 -11.40
C ALA A 182 3.81 -18.54 -11.12
N PRO A 183 3.61 -19.83 -10.73
CA PRO A 183 4.70 -20.73 -10.35
C PRO A 183 5.75 -20.89 -11.44
N SER A 184 5.36 -20.85 -12.71
CA SER A 184 6.28 -20.94 -13.86
C SER A 184 7.28 -19.78 -13.96
N GLN A 185 7.03 -18.67 -13.26
CA GLN A 185 7.91 -17.51 -13.19
C GLN A 185 8.70 -17.45 -11.88
N CYS A 186 8.44 -18.40 -10.96
CA CYS A 186 9.08 -18.41 -9.65
C CYS A 186 10.42 -19.13 -9.69
N LYS A 187 11.40 -18.56 -8.96
CA LYS A 187 12.74 -19.11 -8.83
C LYS A 187 13.19 -19.06 -7.38
N VAL A 188 14.08 -19.99 -7.01
CA VAL A 188 14.75 -20.02 -5.72
C VAL A 188 16.25 -20.18 -6.00
N ASN A 189 17.07 -19.23 -5.54
CA ASN A 189 18.50 -19.15 -5.89
C ASN A 189 18.77 -19.23 -7.41
N GLY A 190 17.83 -18.72 -8.23
CA GLY A 190 17.92 -18.75 -9.69
C GLY A 190 17.40 -20.04 -10.35
N GLU A 191 17.12 -21.10 -9.59
CA GLU A 191 16.54 -22.35 -10.08
C GLU A 191 15.00 -22.25 -10.20
N PRO A 192 14.39 -22.71 -11.30
CA PRO A 192 12.93 -22.72 -11.44
C PRO A 192 12.25 -23.52 -10.32
N LEU A 193 11.13 -23.00 -9.80
CA LEU A 193 10.39 -23.68 -8.73
C LEU A 193 9.93 -25.10 -9.13
N SER A 194 9.63 -25.32 -10.40
CA SER A 194 9.23 -26.61 -10.95
C SER A 194 10.32 -27.70 -10.95
N GLU A 195 11.58 -27.31 -10.74
CA GLU A 195 12.70 -28.26 -10.58
C GLU A 195 12.95 -28.63 -9.11
N LEU A 196 12.40 -27.83 -8.20
CA LEU A 196 12.59 -27.98 -6.75
C LEU A 196 11.40 -28.65 -6.04
N LEU A 197 10.20 -28.50 -6.59
CA LEU A 197 8.95 -29.02 -6.02
C LEU A 197 8.13 -29.76 -7.08
N SER A 198 7.42 -30.80 -6.63
CA SER A 198 6.44 -31.50 -7.46
C SER A 198 5.22 -30.59 -7.77
N ILE A 199 4.46 -30.97 -8.80
CA ILE A 199 3.21 -30.27 -9.18
C ILE A 199 2.24 -30.20 -8.00
N ASP A 200 2.06 -31.31 -7.28
CA ASP A 200 1.14 -31.38 -6.13
C ASP A 200 1.57 -30.44 -5.00
N GLU A 201 2.87 -30.31 -4.74
CA GLU A 201 3.41 -29.38 -3.73
C GLU A 201 3.24 -27.91 -4.16
N ILE A 202 3.42 -27.62 -5.45
CA ILE A 202 3.20 -26.28 -5.99
C ILE A 202 1.70 -25.92 -5.88
N ASP A 203 0.81 -26.83 -6.23
CA ASP A 203 -0.65 -26.62 -6.12
C ASP A 203 -1.08 -26.42 -4.66
N GLU A 204 -0.49 -27.11 -3.71
CA GLU A 204 -0.72 -26.87 -2.29
C GLU A 204 -0.34 -25.44 -1.88
N LEU A 205 0.80 -24.93 -2.37
CA LEU A 205 1.27 -23.57 -2.08
C LEU A 205 0.40 -22.48 -2.73
N VAL A 206 -0.08 -22.74 -3.94
CA VAL A 206 -0.97 -21.81 -4.69
C VAL A 206 -2.34 -21.66 -4.01
N ASN A 207 -2.83 -22.71 -3.36
CA ASN A 207 -4.15 -22.74 -2.71
C ASN A 207 -4.14 -22.26 -1.24
N ARG A 208 -3.02 -21.81 -0.72
CA ARG A 208 -2.89 -21.17 0.61
C ARG A 208 -3.23 -19.68 0.57
#